data_4d13d8249f6edd9d54c4e48ace91fc33
#
_entry.id   4d13d8249f6edd9d54c4e48ace91fc33
#
_cell.length_a   1.000
_cell.length_b   1.000
_cell.length_c   1.000
_cell.angle_alpha   90.00
_cell.angle_beta   90.00
_cell.angle_gamma   90.00
#
_symmetry.space_group_name_H-M   'P 1'
#
loop_
_entity.id
_entity.type
_entity.pdbx_description
1 polymer ?
#
loop_
_entity_poly.entity_id
_entity_poly.type
_entity_poly.pdbx_seq_one_letter_code
_entity_poly.pdbx_strand_id
1 'polypeptide(L)' 'MEHFFTCPYCWQEVSMVLDTSVTTQTYVEDCEVCCNPIAVHYAMEDDTLLEFTASVLE' A
#
# COMPACT_ATOMS: atom_id res chain seq x y z
N MET A 1 -8.20 -2.50 7.49
CA MET A 1 -8.64 -1.35 6.68
C MET A 1 -8.31 -1.60 5.21
N GLU A 2 -9.30 -1.52 4.35
CA GLU A 2 -9.07 -1.62 2.92
C GLU A 2 -8.73 -0.24 2.37
N HIS A 3 -7.66 -0.15 1.60
CA HIS A 3 -7.19 1.10 1.02
C HIS A 3 -7.00 0.95 -0.48
N PHE A 4 -7.54 1.91 -1.24
CA PHE A 4 -7.45 1.93 -2.68
C PHE A 4 -6.37 2.92 -3.11
N PHE A 5 -5.56 2.53 -4.10
CA PHE A 5 -4.51 3.38 -4.62
C PHE A 5 -4.19 2.99 -6.05
N THR A 6 -3.43 3.84 -6.74
CA THR A 6 -3.04 3.59 -8.12
C THR A 6 -1.70 2.84 -8.15
N CYS A 7 -1.67 1.72 -8.87
CA CYS A 7 -0.45 0.94 -9.05
C CYS A 7 0.60 1.77 -9.80
N PRO A 8 1.84 1.87 -9.30
CA PRO A 8 2.88 2.66 -9.98
C PRO A 8 3.42 2.01 -11.25
N TYR A 9 3.06 0.76 -11.54
CA TYR A 9 3.50 0.07 -12.75
C TYR A 9 2.46 0.15 -13.85
N CYS A 10 1.23 -0.29 -13.57
CA CYS A 10 0.19 -0.42 -14.60
C CYS A 10 -0.84 0.70 -14.57
N TRP A 11 -0.79 1.57 -13.55
CA TRP A 11 -1.68 2.72 -13.39
C TRP A 11 -3.15 2.35 -13.19
N GLN A 12 -3.43 1.11 -12.85
CA GLN A 12 -4.78 0.67 -12.50
C GLN A 12 -5.02 0.87 -11.02
N GLU A 13 -6.28 1.13 -10.67
CA GLU A 13 -6.66 1.21 -9.27
C GLU A 13 -6.66 -0.19 -8.66
N VAL A 14 -5.96 -0.33 -7.57
CA VAL A 14 -5.88 -1.59 -6.82
C VAL A 14 -6.16 -1.31 -5.35
N SER A 15 -6.42 -2.35 -4.60
CA SER A 15 -6.68 -2.22 -3.17
C SER A 15 -5.85 -3.22 -2.40
N MET A 16 -5.59 -2.91 -1.14
CA MET A 16 -4.97 -3.85 -0.23
C MET A 16 -5.48 -3.61 1.18
N VAL A 17 -5.33 -4.63 2.03
CA VAL A 17 -5.76 -4.55 3.42
C VAL A 17 -4.57 -4.09 4.26
N LEU A 18 -4.76 -2.99 4.98
CA LEU A 18 -3.75 -2.43 5.87
C LEU A 18 -4.04 -2.88 7.29
N ASP A 19 -2.97 -3.23 8.02
CA ASP A 19 -3.08 -3.59 9.43
C ASP A 19 -3.15 -2.32 10.26
N THR A 20 -4.27 -2.11 10.94
CA THR A 20 -4.50 -0.91 11.74
C THR A 20 -3.92 -1.01 13.16
N SER A 21 -3.38 -2.18 13.51
CA SER A 21 -2.80 -2.38 14.84
C SER A 21 -1.34 -1.91 14.95
N VAL A 22 -0.73 -1.54 13.81
CA VAL A 22 0.65 -1.04 13.79
C VAL A 22 0.65 0.47 13.57
N THR A 23 1.68 1.14 14.12
CA THR A 23 1.83 2.59 13.93
C THR A 23 2.50 2.93 12.62
N THR A 24 3.45 2.11 12.19
CA THR A 24 4.09 2.26 10.89
C THR A 24 4.36 0.87 10.31
N GLN A 25 4.32 0.75 9.00
CA GLN A 25 4.57 -0.51 8.33
C GLN A 25 5.24 -0.25 7.00
N THR A 26 6.27 -1.05 6.70
CA THR A 26 6.94 -1.03 5.40
C THR A 26 7.01 -2.48 4.91
N TYR A 27 6.49 -2.72 3.72
CA TYR A 27 6.49 -4.08 3.17
C TYR A 27 6.36 -4.03 1.66
N VAL A 28 6.49 -5.20 1.03
CA VAL A 28 6.33 -5.35 -0.42
C VAL A 28 5.06 -6.15 -0.67
N GLU A 29 4.21 -5.65 -1.55
CA GLU A 29 2.97 -6.32 -1.94
C GLU A 29 2.87 -6.36 -3.45
N ASP A 30 2.38 -7.47 -4.00
CA ASP A 30 2.24 -7.61 -5.44
C ASP A 30 0.96 -6.92 -5.91
N CYS A 31 1.06 -6.25 -7.08
CA CYS A 31 -0.12 -5.70 -7.74
C CYS A 31 -1.03 -6.83 -8.18
N GLU A 32 -2.33 -6.70 -7.93
CA GLU A 32 -3.30 -7.73 -8.31
C GLU A 32 -3.59 -7.76 -9.82
N VAL A 33 -3.14 -6.76 -10.56
CA VAL A 33 -3.36 -6.66 -12.01
C VAL A 33 -2.12 -7.05 -12.79
N CYS A 34 -0.99 -6.41 -12.53
CA CYS A 34 0.24 -6.66 -13.28
C CYS A 34 1.22 -7.58 -12.56
N CYS A 35 0.94 -7.95 -11.32
CA CYS A 35 1.75 -8.87 -10.51
C CYS A 35 3.19 -8.41 -10.26
N ASN A 36 3.47 -7.12 -10.38
CA ASN A 36 4.77 -6.57 -10.07
C ASN A 36 4.83 -6.17 -8.59
N PRO A 37 5.99 -6.30 -7.93
CA PRO A 37 6.12 -5.95 -6.53
C PRO A 37 6.08 -4.44 -6.31
N ILE A 38 5.29 -4.02 -5.33
CA ILE A 38 5.13 -2.61 -4.98
C ILE A 38 5.70 -2.40 -3.58
N ALA A 39 6.58 -1.43 -3.43
CA ALA A 39 7.10 -1.05 -2.12
C ALA A 39 6.06 -0.16 -1.44
N VAL A 40 5.53 -0.60 -0.31
CA VAL A 40 4.46 0.08 0.41
C VAL A 40 4.95 0.53 1.77
N HIS A 41 4.63 1.78 2.10
CA HIS A 41 4.91 2.34 3.43
C HIS A 41 3.69 3.13 3.88
N TYR A 42 3.25 2.90 5.11
CA TYR A 42 2.14 3.68 5.66
C TYR A 42 2.30 3.88 7.16
N ALA A 43 1.64 4.92 7.66
CA ALA A 43 1.60 5.25 9.08
C ALA A 43 0.15 5.38 9.52
N MET A 44 -0.14 4.84 10.71
CA MET A 44 -1.47 4.85 11.30
C MET A 44 -1.42 5.44 12.69
N GLU A 45 -2.48 6.12 13.10
CA GLU A 45 -2.65 6.60 14.48
C GLU A 45 -4.14 6.64 14.79
N ASP A 46 -4.54 5.99 15.89
CA ASP A 46 -5.95 5.93 16.34
C ASP A 46 -6.89 5.48 15.22
N ASP A 47 -6.50 4.40 14.51
CA ASP A 47 -7.23 3.84 13.37
C ASP A 47 -7.38 4.83 12.21
N THR A 48 -6.57 5.89 12.18
CA THR A 48 -6.55 6.87 11.11
C THR A 48 -5.28 6.73 10.29
N LEU A 49 -5.43 6.65 8.96
CA LEU A 49 -4.29 6.58 8.06
C LEU A 49 -3.70 7.98 7.92
N LEU A 50 -2.47 8.16 8.42
CA LEU A 50 -1.77 9.44 8.37
C LEU A 50 -0.98 9.61 7.08
N GLU A 51 -0.38 8.51 6.59
CA GLU A 51 0.51 8.56 5.45
C GLU A 51 0.44 7.24 4.71
N PHE A 52 0.50 7.29 3.40
CA PHE A 52 0.54 6.10 2.55
C PHE A 52 1.40 6.40 1.33
N THR A 53 2.34 5.50 1.04
CA THR A 53 3.22 5.62 -0.12
C THR A 53 3.32 4.26 -0.81
N ALA A 54 3.15 4.27 -2.12
CA ALA A 54 3.34 3.08 -2.94
C ALA A 54 4.28 3.45 -4.08
N SER A 55 5.36 2.70 -4.25
CA SER A 55 6.37 3.04 -5.24
C SER A 55 6.90 1.80 -5.93
N VAL A 56 7.56 2.02 -7.07
CA VAL A 56 8.21 0.97 -7.83
C VAL A 56 9.37 0.42 -7.04
N LEU A 57 9.46 -0.91 -6.96
CA LEU A 57 10.57 -1.59 -6.32
C LEU A 57 11.63 -1.90 -7.36
N GLU A 58 12.83 -1.41 -7.16
CA GLU A 58 13.94 -1.69 -8.06
C GLU A 58 15.03 -2.49 -7.38
#